data_f47a1b7c5381271684f74d1266cf67f3
#
_entry.id   f47a1b7c5381271684f74d1266cf67f3
#
_cell.length_a   1.000
_cell.length_b   1.000
_cell.length_c   1.000
_cell.angle_alpha   90.00
_cell.angle_beta   90.00
_cell.angle_gamma   90.00
#
_symmetry.space_group_name_H-M   'P 1'
#
loop_
_entity.id
_entity.type
_entity.pdbx_description
1 polymer ?
#
loop_
_entity_poly.entity_id
_entity_poly.type
_entity_poly.pdbx_seq_one_letter_code
_entity_poly.pdbx_strand_id
1 'polypeptide(L)'
;EAIEAAKTDFYRLGWVADYPDAENFLNLFHSKYVPAELTTKTYINSFRYKSKIFDQYFDDAVQTVDETKRNELYTKADQQVIDDAVVMPIYYDIDFRLLQPNVRNCPQNAMEQRDFTEVYFVPMKGF
;
A
#
# COMPACT_ATOMS: atom_id res chain seq x y z
N GLU A 1 15.94 8.67 -2.76
CA GLU A 1 16.38 9.75 -3.69
C GLU A 1 16.64 9.27 -5.13
N ALA A 2 17.42 8.18 -5.36
CA ALA A 2 17.72 7.70 -6.71
C ALA A 2 16.46 7.22 -7.44
N ILE A 3 15.61 6.44 -6.78
CA ILE A 3 14.33 5.94 -7.28
C ILE A 3 13.40 7.10 -7.66
N GLU A 4 13.20 8.04 -6.75
CA GLU A 4 12.32 9.20 -6.94
C GLU A 4 12.74 10.06 -8.13
N ALA A 5 14.04 10.13 -8.42
CA ALA A 5 14.63 10.90 -9.51
C ALA A 5 14.83 10.08 -10.79
N ALA A 6 14.25 8.88 -10.88
CA ALA A 6 14.38 7.96 -12.01
C ALA A 6 15.86 7.69 -12.44
N LYS A 7 16.75 7.53 -11.47
CA LYS A 7 18.17 7.20 -11.71
C LYS A 7 18.47 5.70 -11.60
N THR A 8 17.44 4.87 -11.45
CA THR A 8 17.55 3.42 -11.23
C THR A 8 16.47 2.74 -12.04
N ASP A 9 16.86 1.80 -12.90
CA ASP A 9 15.94 1.09 -13.81
C ASP A 9 15.23 -0.09 -13.11
N PHE A 10 15.86 -0.66 -12.08
CA PHE A 10 15.30 -1.78 -11.32
C PHE A 10 15.58 -1.61 -9.83
N TYR A 11 14.56 -1.74 -8.98
CA TYR A 11 14.68 -1.52 -7.55
C TYR A 11 13.59 -2.27 -6.76
N ARG A 12 13.85 -2.49 -5.48
CA ARG A 12 12.87 -3.01 -4.54
C ARG A 12 12.17 -1.85 -3.84
N LEU A 13 10.86 -1.93 -3.74
CA LEU A 13 10.02 -1.02 -2.99
C LEU A 13 9.04 -1.82 -2.12
N GLY A 14 8.73 -1.30 -0.93
CA GLY A 14 7.63 -1.76 -0.10
C GLY A 14 6.63 -0.63 0.11
N TRP A 15 5.37 -0.98 0.28
CA TRP A 15 4.32 -0.03 0.63
C TRP A 15 3.49 -0.60 1.77
N VAL A 16 3.25 0.21 2.78
CA VAL A 16 2.31 -0.09 3.87
C VAL A 16 1.11 0.82 3.68
N ALA A 17 -0.09 0.25 3.74
CA ALA A 17 -1.30 1.03 3.54
C ALA A 17 -1.50 2.05 4.67
N ASP A 18 -1.88 3.28 4.31
CA ASP A 18 -2.23 4.33 5.27
C ASP A 18 -3.68 4.17 5.76
N TYR A 19 -4.53 3.53 4.96
CA TYR A 19 -5.93 3.22 5.24
C TYR A 19 -6.37 1.94 4.50
N PRO A 20 -7.44 1.25 4.98
CA PRO A 20 -7.84 -0.07 4.48
C PRO A 20 -8.66 0.03 3.18
N ASP A 21 -8.06 0.54 2.11
CA ASP A 21 -8.65 0.55 0.77
C ASP A 21 -7.58 0.21 -0.28
N ALA A 22 -7.97 -0.53 -1.32
CA ALA A 22 -7.09 -0.89 -2.42
C ALA A 22 -6.57 0.34 -3.19
N GLU A 23 -7.30 1.44 -3.16
CA GLU A 23 -6.89 2.74 -3.71
C GLU A 23 -5.49 3.15 -3.22
N ASN A 24 -5.18 2.93 -1.94
CA ASN A 24 -3.90 3.32 -1.35
C ASN A 24 -2.69 2.66 -2.03
N PHE A 25 -2.85 1.44 -2.52
CA PHE A 25 -1.80 0.73 -3.27
C PHE A 25 -1.81 1.10 -4.75
N LEU A 26 -2.98 1.13 -5.37
CA LEU A 26 -3.11 1.35 -6.80
C LEU A 26 -2.83 2.80 -7.21
N ASN A 27 -3.08 3.75 -6.32
CA ASN A 27 -2.77 5.16 -6.53
C ASN A 27 -1.28 5.42 -6.89
N LEU A 28 -0.39 4.51 -6.50
CA LEU A 28 1.04 4.57 -6.82
C LEU A 28 1.33 4.48 -8.33
N PHE A 29 0.38 3.98 -9.12
CA PHE A 29 0.55 3.73 -10.55
C PHE A 29 -0.19 4.72 -11.44
N HIS A 30 -1.00 5.62 -10.86
CA HIS A 30 -1.83 6.53 -11.64
C HIS A 30 -0.99 7.58 -12.39
N SER A 31 -1.30 7.74 -13.70
CA SER A 31 -0.55 8.62 -14.62
C SER A 31 -0.49 10.09 -14.18
N LYS A 32 -1.48 10.57 -13.40
CA LYS A 32 -1.52 11.97 -12.88
C LYS A 32 -0.32 12.34 -12.03
N TYR A 33 0.35 11.35 -11.43
CA TYR A 33 1.53 11.57 -10.58
C TYR A 33 2.86 11.46 -11.32
N VAL A 34 2.83 11.18 -12.61
CA VAL A 34 4.04 11.20 -13.43
C VAL A 34 4.38 12.65 -13.75
N PRO A 35 5.55 13.15 -13.36
CA PRO A 35 5.93 14.52 -13.63
C PRO A 35 6.13 14.75 -15.14
N ALA A 36 5.99 16.01 -15.57
CA ALA A 36 6.18 16.39 -16.97
C ALA A 36 7.61 16.07 -17.44
N GLU A 37 8.61 16.33 -16.59
CA GLU A 37 9.99 15.94 -16.82
C GLU A 37 10.31 14.69 -16.02
N LEU A 38 10.76 13.62 -16.68
CA LEU A 38 10.99 12.31 -16.07
C LEU A 38 12.04 12.32 -14.95
N THR A 39 12.96 13.27 -14.96
CA THR A 39 13.99 13.46 -13.93
C THR A 39 13.51 14.21 -12.70
N THR A 40 12.34 14.86 -12.78
CA THR A 40 11.71 15.51 -11.63
C THR A 40 11.36 14.46 -10.58
N LYS A 41 11.72 14.73 -9.34
CA LYS A 41 11.43 13.82 -8.24
C LYS A 41 9.93 13.62 -8.06
N THR A 42 9.51 12.36 -7.95
CA THR A 42 8.16 11.99 -7.52
C THR A 42 8.22 10.82 -6.55
N TYR A 43 7.41 10.89 -5.51
CA TYR A 43 7.31 9.84 -4.51
C TYR A 43 6.22 8.82 -4.84
N ILE A 44 5.08 9.26 -5.37
CA ILE A 44 3.92 8.38 -5.60
C ILE A 44 4.19 7.48 -6.80
N ASN A 45 4.11 7.98 -8.02
CA ASN A 45 4.37 7.16 -9.21
C ASN A 45 5.87 7.19 -9.57
N SER A 46 6.70 6.59 -8.71
CA SER A 46 8.16 6.47 -8.94
C SER A 46 8.50 5.57 -10.12
N PHE A 47 7.58 4.73 -10.56
CA PHE A 47 7.70 3.86 -11.72
C PHE A 47 7.60 4.62 -13.06
N ARG A 48 7.09 5.85 -13.07
CA ARG A 48 6.76 6.64 -14.27
C ARG A 48 5.79 5.91 -15.21
N TYR A 49 5.00 5.00 -14.64
CA TYR A 49 4.02 4.25 -15.40
C TYR A 49 2.88 5.15 -15.87
N LYS A 50 2.47 4.95 -17.12
CA LYS A 50 1.33 5.65 -17.73
C LYS A 50 0.50 4.65 -18.52
N SER A 51 -0.75 4.47 -18.13
CA SER A 51 -1.70 3.62 -18.83
C SER A 51 -3.09 4.24 -18.75
N LYS A 52 -3.66 4.57 -19.91
CA LYS A 52 -5.04 5.07 -19.97
C LYS A 52 -6.06 4.03 -19.53
N ILE A 53 -5.77 2.74 -19.72
CA ILE A 53 -6.63 1.64 -19.33
C ILE A 53 -6.66 1.53 -17.82
N PHE A 54 -5.48 1.55 -17.20
CA PHE A 54 -5.33 1.57 -15.75
C PHE A 54 -6.05 2.78 -15.13
N ASP A 55 -5.74 3.98 -15.64
CA ASP A 55 -6.32 5.22 -15.14
C ASP A 55 -7.86 5.18 -15.18
N GLN A 56 -8.44 4.66 -16.28
CA GLN A 56 -9.89 4.52 -16.42
C GLN A 56 -10.48 3.59 -15.37
N TYR A 57 -9.91 2.39 -15.19
CA TYR A 57 -10.40 1.45 -14.16
C TYR A 57 -10.28 2.02 -12.75
N PHE A 58 -9.17 2.71 -12.48
CA PHE A 58 -8.93 3.34 -11.18
C PHE A 58 -9.93 4.47 -10.92
N ASP A 59 -10.10 5.39 -11.86
CA ASP A 59 -11.00 6.53 -11.71
C ASP A 59 -12.46 6.09 -11.59
N ASP A 60 -12.88 5.09 -12.38
CA ASP A 60 -14.22 4.49 -12.27
C ASP A 60 -14.42 3.82 -10.90
N ALA A 61 -13.41 3.13 -10.38
CA ALA A 61 -13.46 2.52 -9.05
C ALA A 61 -13.66 3.57 -7.96
N VAL A 62 -12.87 4.64 -7.96
CA VAL A 62 -12.95 5.73 -6.98
C VAL A 62 -14.34 6.38 -6.95
N GLN A 63 -15.02 6.46 -8.10
CA GLN A 63 -16.36 7.05 -8.22
C GLN A 63 -17.49 6.05 -7.90
N THR A 64 -17.18 4.75 -7.80
CA THR A 64 -18.17 3.71 -7.58
C THR A 64 -18.47 3.51 -6.10
N VAL A 65 -19.73 3.74 -5.69
CA VAL A 65 -20.21 3.57 -4.32
C VAL A 65 -20.44 2.09 -3.97
N ASP A 66 -20.89 1.29 -4.95
CA ASP A 66 -21.11 -0.14 -4.76
C ASP A 66 -19.77 -0.85 -4.53
N GLU A 67 -19.59 -1.42 -3.35
CA GLU A 67 -18.31 -2.01 -2.91
C GLU A 67 -17.89 -3.19 -3.81
N THR A 68 -18.84 -4.03 -4.23
CA THR A 68 -18.54 -5.18 -5.09
C THR A 68 -18.01 -4.73 -6.44
N LYS A 69 -18.69 -3.80 -7.07
CA LYS A 69 -18.28 -3.25 -8.37
C LYS A 69 -16.97 -2.48 -8.26
N ARG A 70 -16.80 -1.73 -7.19
CA ARG A 70 -15.54 -1.01 -6.91
C ARG A 70 -14.37 -1.99 -6.83
N ASN A 71 -14.51 -3.07 -6.09
CA ASN A 71 -13.48 -4.09 -5.96
C ASN A 71 -13.19 -4.81 -7.28
N GLU A 72 -14.21 -5.06 -8.12
CA GLU A 72 -14.01 -5.60 -9.47
C GLU A 72 -13.18 -4.66 -10.37
N LEU A 73 -13.42 -3.35 -10.27
CA LEU A 73 -12.67 -2.34 -11.02
C LEU A 73 -11.23 -2.23 -10.53
N TYR A 74 -11.00 -2.23 -9.20
CA TYR A 74 -9.65 -2.28 -8.65
C TYR A 74 -8.91 -3.56 -9.04
N THR A 75 -9.58 -4.71 -9.08
CA THR A 75 -8.98 -5.96 -9.55
C THR A 75 -8.52 -5.86 -11.00
N LYS A 76 -9.31 -5.19 -11.87
CA LYS A 76 -8.91 -4.97 -13.27
C LYS A 76 -7.72 -4.00 -13.38
N ALA A 77 -7.70 -2.96 -12.56
CA ALA A 77 -6.57 -2.03 -12.51
C ALA A 77 -5.29 -2.74 -12.04
N ASP A 78 -5.38 -3.54 -10.98
CA ASP A 78 -4.27 -4.35 -10.46
C ASP A 78 -3.74 -5.33 -11.52
N GLN A 79 -4.63 -6.07 -12.18
CA GLN A 79 -4.27 -6.97 -13.26
C GLN A 79 -3.55 -6.25 -14.40
N GLN A 80 -3.97 -5.02 -14.76
CA GLN A 80 -3.31 -4.24 -15.80
C GLN A 80 -1.87 -3.89 -15.44
N VAL A 81 -1.57 -3.57 -14.17
CA VAL A 81 -0.20 -3.31 -13.70
C VAL A 81 0.68 -4.56 -13.84
N ILE A 82 0.12 -5.73 -13.54
CA ILE A 82 0.82 -7.02 -13.67
C ILE A 82 1.04 -7.39 -15.14
N ASP A 83 0.03 -7.23 -15.98
CA ASP A 83 0.10 -7.54 -17.42
C ASP A 83 1.13 -6.64 -18.15
N ASP A 84 1.23 -5.39 -17.73
CA ASP A 84 2.21 -4.43 -18.24
C ASP A 84 3.63 -4.63 -17.62
N ALA A 85 3.77 -5.60 -16.72
CA ALA A 85 5.01 -5.96 -16.04
C ALA A 85 5.70 -4.78 -15.32
N VAL A 86 4.91 -3.85 -14.77
CA VAL A 86 5.41 -2.66 -14.06
C VAL A 86 6.08 -3.05 -12.76
N VAL A 87 5.53 -4.04 -12.07
CA VAL A 87 6.02 -4.58 -10.80
C VAL A 87 5.99 -6.10 -10.79
N MET A 88 6.85 -6.68 -9.98
CA MET A 88 6.84 -8.10 -9.65
C MET A 88 6.61 -8.22 -8.13
N PRO A 89 5.40 -8.57 -7.67
CA PRO A 89 5.15 -8.86 -6.27
C PRO A 89 6.03 -10.01 -5.79
N ILE A 90 6.72 -9.83 -4.66
CA ILE A 90 7.67 -10.83 -4.15
C ILE A 90 7.08 -11.54 -2.94
N TYR A 91 6.58 -10.79 -1.97
CA TYR A 91 5.99 -11.33 -0.74
C TYR A 91 5.16 -10.27 -0.01
N TYR A 92 4.31 -10.74 0.89
CA TYR A 92 3.69 -9.90 1.91
C TYR A 92 4.46 -10.05 3.21
N ASP A 93 4.74 -8.94 3.87
CA ASP A 93 5.36 -8.95 5.19
C ASP A 93 4.40 -9.54 6.24
N ILE A 94 4.99 -10.17 7.25
CA ILE A 94 4.26 -10.67 8.42
C ILE A 94 4.73 -9.85 9.63
N ASP A 95 3.81 -9.14 10.27
CA ASP A 95 4.10 -8.45 11.53
C ASP A 95 4.06 -9.43 12.71
N PHE A 96 5.10 -9.40 13.52
CA PHE A 96 5.21 -10.17 14.75
C PHE A 96 5.20 -9.25 15.96
N ARG A 97 4.30 -9.53 16.89
CA ARG A 97 4.26 -8.80 18.15
C ARG A 97 4.59 -9.72 19.32
N LEU A 98 5.69 -9.43 19.99
CA LEU A 98 6.08 -10.09 21.23
C LEU A 98 5.62 -9.22 22.41
N LEU A 99 4.78 -9.79 23.28
CA LEU A 99 4.29 -9.13 24.47
C LEU A 99 4.76 -9.88 25.72
N GLN A 100 5.08 -9.13 26.76
CA GLN A 100 5.33 -9.72 28.06
C GLN A 100 4.06 -10.40 28.60
N PRO A 101 4.16 -11.52 29.34
CA PRO A 101 3.01 -12.25 29.83
C PRO A 101 2.06 -11.46 30.75
N ASN A 102 2.51 -10.34 31.26
CA ASN A 102 1.72 -9.47 32.14
C ASN A 102 1.03 -8.31 31.38
N VAL A 103 1.25 -8.16 30.08
CA VAL A 103 0.54 -7.15 29.27
C VAL A 103 -0.85 -7.66 28.92
N ARG A 104 -1.83 -6.80 29.06
CA ARG A 104 -3.24 -7.08 28.75
C ARG A 104 -3.80 -6.01 27.80
N ASN A 105 -4.81 -6.43 27.08
CA ASN A 105 -5.61 -5.57 26.19
C ASN A 105 -4.78 -4.83 25.15
N CYS A 106 -3.86 -5.56 24.47
CA CYS A 106 -3.05 -5.03 23.38
C CYS A 106 -3.53 -5.64 22.04
N PRO A 107 -4.60 -5.08 21.43
CA PRO A 107 -5.19 -5.63 20.22
C PRO A 107 -4.24 -5.53 19.03
N GLN A 108 -4.40 -6.44 18.07
CA GLN A 108 -3.80 -6.36 16.75
C GLN A 108 -4.88 -6.07 15.71
N ASN A 109 -4.51 -5.33 14.69
CA ASN A 109 -5.34 -5.09 13.52
C ASN A 109 -4.52 -5.19 12.23
N ALA A 110 -5.20 -5.35 11.10
CA ALA A 110 -4.57 -5.53 9.80
C ALA A 110 -3.80 -4.29 9.30
N MET A 111 -4.04 -3.12 9.91
CA MET A 111 -3.35 -1.88 9.58
C MET A 111 -2.10 -1.64 10.44
N GLU A 112 -1.73 -2.60 11.30
CA GLU A 112 -0.61 -2.51 12.23
C GLU A 112 -0.65 -1.28 13.16
N GLN A 113 -1.80 -0.65 13.28
CA GLN A 113 -1.98 0.48 14.18
C GLN A 113 -1.91 0.02 15.63
N ARG A 114 -1.10 0.73 16.40
CA ARG A 114 -0.85 0.41 17.80
C ARG A 114 -1.66 1.35 18.69
N ASP A 115 -2.83 0.89 19.11
CA ASP A 115 -3.62 1.58 20.12
C ASP A 115 -3.22 1.06 21.51
N PHE A 116 -2.66 1.94 22.32
CA PHE A 116 -2.26 1.65 23.70
C PHE A 116 -3.19 2.23 24.75
N THR A 117 -4.32 2.82 24.34
CA THR A 117 -5.26 3.53 25.25
C THR A 117 -5.81 2.64 26.36
N GLU A 118 -6.02 1.37 26.05
CA GLU A 118 -6.59 0.40 27.00
C GLU A 118 -5.59 -0.65 27.48
N VAL A 119 -4.32 -0.52 27.11
CA VAL A 119 -3.27 -1.46 27.53
C VAL A 119 -2.98 -1.28 29.01
N TYR A 120 -2.95 -2.38 29.76
CA TYR A 120 -2.58 -2.38 31.17
C TYR A 120 -1.69 -3.55 31.53
N PHE A 121 -1.03 -3.45 32.69
CA PHE A 121 -0.15 -4.46 33.23
C PHE A 121 -0.78 -5.15 34.45
N VAL A 122 -0.71 -6.45 34.50
CA VAL A 122 -1.03 -7.22 35.71
C VAL A 122 0.26 -7.63 36.43
N PRO A 123 0.25 -7.85 37.76
CA PRO A 123 1.43 -8.35 38.47
C PRO A 123 1.91 -9.67 37.88
N MET A 124 3.21 -9.78 37.62
CA MET A 124 3.80 -11.07 37.28
C MET A 124 3.84 -11.95 38.53
N LYS A 125 3.21 -13.11 38.47
CA LYS A 125 3.37 -14.12 39.51
C LYS A 125 4.79 -14.70 39.39
N GLY A 126 5.62 -14.34 40.34
CA GLY A 126 6.96 -14.83 40.67
C GLY A 126 7.82 -15.46 39.57
N PHE A 127 8.95 -14.85 39.33
CA PHE A 127 10.17 -15.58 39.00
C PHE A 127 10.84 -15.98 40.30
#